data_4dbe984dd72232b49de797bf6df3a47f
#
_entry.id   4dbe984dd72232b49de797bf6df3a47f
#
_cell.length_a   1.000
_cell.length_b   1.000
_cell.length_c   1.000
_cell.angle_alpha   90.00
_cell.angle_beta   90.00
_cell.angle_gamma   90.00
#
_symmetry.space_group_name_H-M   'P 1'
#
loop_
_entity.id
_entity.type
_entity.pdbx_description
1 polymer ?
#
loop_
_entity_poly.entity_id
_entity_poly.type
_entity_poly.pdbx_seq_one_letter_code
_entity_poly.pdbx_strand_id
1 'polypeptide(L)'
;MENKREILSVKRLNKSYDAFKLRDVSFTLKAGTIMGFIGRNGAGKTTTLKSMVNLVHSDTGSVQFFGMDIKTHESEIKQRISFAFGEVDYYLQKKLGTITSVYKRFYDQWDEKAYEDYLNRFELNPNKKVKELSQGMRVKYGLALALSHHAEILILDEPTSGLDQVSRDEILRSKSYHKLTI
;
A
#
# COMPACT_ATOMS: atom_id res chain seq x y z
N MET A 1 -3.06 5.16 29.37
CA MET A 1 -3.20 4.76 27.95
C MET A 1 -2.39 5.75 27.14
N GLU A 2 -1.31 5.33 26.52
CA GLU A 2 -0.53 6.21 25.63
C GLU A 2 -1.43 6.75 24.52
N ASN A 3 -1.48 8.06 24.40
CA ASN A 3 -2.25 8.75 23.37
C ASN A 3 -1.48 8.57 22.04
N LYS A 4 -1.71 7.44 21.35
CA LYS A 4 -1.03 7.11 20.09
C LYS A 4 -1.28 8.21 19.08
N ARG A 5 -0.20 8.74 18.47
CA ARG A 5 -0.23 9.80 17.46
C ARG A 5 -1.09 9.39 16.26
N GLU A 6 -1.96 10.27 15.80
CA GLU A 6 -2.68 10.13 14.54
C GLU A 6 -1.69 10.31 13.37
N ILE A 7 -1.69 9.34 12.45
CA ILE A 7 -0.78 9.32 11.29
C ILE A 7 -1.53 9.41 9.96
N LEU A 8 -2.84 9.17 9.95
CA LEU A 8 -3.71 9.38 8.81
C LEU A 8 -5.06 9.90 9.29
N SER A 9 -5.56 10.92 8.62
CA SER A 9 -6.89 11.51 8.83
C SER A 9 -7.58 11.67 7.48
N VAL A 10 -8.74 11.05 7.34
CA VAL A 10 -9.64 11.21 6.19
C VAL A 10 -10.92 11.86 6.70
N LYS A 11 -11.33 12.98 6.10
CA LYS A 11 -12.51 13.73 6.53
C LYS A 11 -13.41 14.04 5.36
N ARG A 12 -14.65 13.55 5.45
CA ARG A 12 -15.76 13.82 4.52
C ARG A 12 -15.35 13.64 3.06
N LEU A 13 -14.64 12.53 2.76
CA LEU A 13 -14.18 12.22 1.43
C LEU A 13 -15.36 11.80 0.56
N ASN A 14 -15.54 12.47 -0.57
CA ASN A 14 -16.59 12.20 -1.53
C ASN A 14 -16.00 12.03 -2.93
N LYS A 15 -16.58 11.08 -3.70
CA LYS A 15 -16.28 10.88 -5.11
C LYS A 15 -17.51 10.39 -5.84
N SER A 16 -17.87 11.06 -6.92
CA SER A 16 -19.00 10.70 -7.76
C SER A 16 -18.53 10.17 -9.12
N TYR A 17 -19.16 9.12 -9.57
CA TYR A 17 -19.14 8.58 -10.92
C TYR A 17 -20.59 8.42 -11.38
N ASP A 18 -20.83 8.22 -12.66
CA ASP A 18 -22.19 8.10 -13.22
C ASP A 18 -23.02 7.02 -12.50
N ALA A 19 -22.41 5.85 -12.26
CA ALA A 19 -23.08 4.69 -11.66
C ALA A 19 -22.78 4.47 -10.19
N PHE A 20 -21.90 5.28 -9.54
CA PHE A 20 -21.45 5.05 -8.17
C PHE A 20 -21.08 6.34 -7.46
N LYS A 21 -21.43 6.43 -6.17
CA LYS A 21 -21.05 7.58 -5.33
C LYS A 21 -20.47 7.12 -4.01
N LEU A 22 -19.22 7.50 -3.77
CA LEU A 22 -18.60 7.47 -2.44
C LEU A 22 -19.07 8.71 -1.67
N ARG A 23 -19.61 8.52 -0.45
CA ARG A 23 -20.21 9.63 0.32
C ARG A 23 -19.65 9.68 1.73
N ASP A 24 -19.17 10.85 2.11
CA ASP A 24 -18.84 11.27 3.49
C ASP A 24 -17.96 10.27 4.25
N VAL A 25 -16.96 9.68 3.58
CA VAL A 25 -16.05 8.73 4.22
C VAL A 25 -15.10 9.48 5.14
N SER A 26 -15.15 9.11 6.43
CA SER A 26 -14.32 9.74 7.46
C SER A 26 -13.78 8.69 8.42
N PHE A 27 -12.47 8.72 8.67
CA PHE A 27 -11.80 7.85 9.64
C PHE A 27 -10.38 8.37 9.95
N THR A 28 -9.77 7.81 11.01
CA THR A 28 -8.39 8.12 11.38
C THR A 28 -7.62 6.83 11.65
N LEU A 29 -6.32 6.82 11.35
CA LEU A 29 -5.40 5.75 11.70
C LEU A 29 -4.38 6.28 12.71
N LYS A 30 -4.17 5.54 13.80
CA LYS A 30 -3.16 5.86 14.82
C LYS A 30 -1.90 5.02 14.61
N ALA A 31 -0.78 5.55 15.02
CA ALA A 31 0.49 4.84 14.99
C ALA A 31 0.41 3.49 15.73
N GLY A 32 1.01 2.43 15.17
CA GLY A 32 1.00 1.08 15.74
C GLY A 32 -0.35 0.39 15.74
N THR A 33 -1.26 0.78 14.83
CA THR A 33 -2.57 0.12 14.67
C THR A 33 -2.72 -0.45 13.26
N ILE A 34 -3.60 -1.44 13.13
CA ILE A 34 -4.04 -2.00 11.85
C ILE A 34 -5.51 -1.62 11.70
N MET A 35 -5.88 -1.14 10.52
CA MET A 35 -7.28 -0.84 10.18
C MET A 35 -7.70 -1.71 9.00
N GLY A 36 -8.82 -2.41 9.12
CA GLY A 36 -9.45 -3.16 8.03
C GLY A 36 -10.66 -2.43 7.48
N PHE A 37 -10.76 -2.37 6.16
CA PHE A 37 -11.97 -1.93 5.47
C PHE A 37 -12.81 -3.15 5.12
N ILE A 38 -14.01 -3.24 5.66
CA ILE A 38 -14.95 -4.35 5.42
C ILE A 38 -16.13 -3.81 4.62
N GLY A 39 -16.51 -4.52 3.57
CA GLY A 39 -17.66 -4.13 2.76
C GLY A 39 -17.82 -5.03 1.54
N ARG A 40 -19.03 -5.04 0.97
CA ARG A 40 -19.36 -5.81 -0.24
C ARG A 40 -18.53 -5.31 -1.44
N ASN A 41 -18.42 -6.16 -2.47
CA ASN A 41 -17.86 -5.72 -3.75
C ASN A 41 -18.67 -4.53 -4.30
N GLY A 42 -17.99 -3.52 -4.82
CA GLY A 42 -18.62 -2.27 -5.26
C GLY A 42 -18.91 -1.25 -4.15
N ALA A 43 -18.63 -1.55 -2.87
CA ALA A 43 -18.87 -0.61 -1.75
C ALA A 43 -17.92 0.61 -1.74
N GLY A 44 -16.97 0.70 -2.66
CA GLY A 44 -16.06 1.84 -2.78
C GLY A 44 -14.74 1.70 -2.02
N LYS A 45 -14.39 0.51 -1.52
CA LYS A 45 -13.14 0.27 -0.80
C LYS A 45 -11.91 0.73 -1.62
N THR A 46 -11.72 0.16 -2.80
CA THR A 46 -10.62 0.51 -3.72
C THR A 46 -10.67 1.98 -4.14
N THR A 47 -11.87 2.54 -4.36
CA THR A 47 -12.03 3.99 -4.68
C THR A 47 -11.54 4.85 -3.53
N THR A 48 -11.90 4.50 -2.28
CA THR A 48 -11.43 5.20 -1.09
C THR A 48 -9.91 5.20 -1.00
N LEU A 49 -9.28 4.01 -1.16
CA LEU A 49 -7.82 3.89 -1.12
C LEU A 49 -7.13 4.69 -2.21
N LYS A 50 -7.60 4.58 -3.46
CA LYS A 50 -7.05 5.32 -4.60
C LYS A 50 -7.20 6.83 -4.40
N SER A 51 -8.31 7.28 -3.81
CA SER A 51 -8.51 8.69 -3.50
C SER A 51 -7.60 9.17 -2.36
N MET A 52 -7.35 8.34 -1.37
CA MET A 52 -6.44 8.68 -0.28
C MET A 52 -5.02 8.94 -0.75
N VAL A 53 -4.52 8.17 -1.71
CA VAL A 53 -3.16 8.33 -2.26
C VAL A 53 -3.11 9.22 -3.50
N ASN A 54 -4.19 9.98 -3.76
CA ASN A 54 -4.33 10.94 -4.87
C ASN A 54 -4.21 10.32 -6.28
N LEU A 55 -4.43 9.01 -6.43
CA LEU A 55 -4.56 8.34 -7.73
C LEU A 55 -5.93 8.58 -8.37
N VAL A 56 -6.93 8.88 -7.56
CA VAL A 56 -8.26 9.34 -7.96
C VAL A 56 -8.54 10.64 -7.22
N HIS A 57 -8.76 11.71 -7.95
CA HIS A 57 -9.09 13.00 -7.32
C HIS A 57 -10.48 12.94 -6.69
N SER A 58 -10.54 13.20 -5.39
CA SER A 58 -11.80 13.35 -4.66
C SER A 58 -12.52 14.64 -5.07
N ASP A 59 -13.85 14.61 -5.08
CA ASP A 59 -14.65 15.79 -5.40
C ASP A 59 -14.66 16.77 -4.23
N THR A 60 -14.78 16.25 -3.00
CA THR A 60 -14.68 17.02 -1.75
C THR A 60 -14.05 16.20 -0.65
N GLY A 61 -13.75 16.86 0.48
CA GLY A 61 -13.09 16.24 1.63
C GLY A 61 -11.59 16.49 1.65
N SER A 62 -10.94 16.02 2.70
CA SER A 62 -9.50 16.15 2.89
C SER A 62 -8.87 14.85 3.37
N VAL A 63 -7.62 14.64 2.96
CA VAL A 63 -6.78 13.51 3.40
C VAL A 63 -5.45 14.06 3.86
N GLN A 64 -5.10 13.75 5.10
CA GLN A 64 -3.84 14.15 5.70
C GLN A 64 -3.06 12.92 6.17
N PHE A 65 -1.81 12.81 5.74
CA PHE A 65 -0.84 11.86 6.26
C PHE A 65 0.17 12.61 7.12
N PHE A 66 0.42 12.14 8.34
CA PHE A 66 1.39 12.74 9.26
C PHE A 66 1.14 14.24 9.53
N GLY A 67 -0.12 14.69 9.40
CA GLY A 67 -0.53 16.10 9.53
C GLY A 67 -0.39 16.93 8.24
N MET A 68 0.14 16.33 7.16
CA MET A 68 0.32 16.99 5.85
C MET A 68 -0.82 16.63 4.90
N ASP A 69 -1.35 17.61 4.17
CA ASP A 69 -2.39 17.38 3.16
C ASP A 69 -1.79 16.73 1.91
N ILE A 70 -2.41 15.63 1.44
CA ILE A 70 -1.92 14.86 0.29
C ILE A 70 -1.88 15.68 -1.01
N LYS A 71 -2.74 16.67 -1.17
CA LYS A 71 -2.79 17.49 -2.40
C LYS A 71 -1.63 18.47 -2.49
N THR A 72 -1.09 18.91 -1.36
CA THR A 72 -0.01 19.90 -1.30
C THR A 72 1.37 19.32 -1.02
N HIS A 73 1.42 18.14 -0.37
CA HIS A 73 2.67 17.46 0.03
C HIS A 73 2.77 16.04 -0.55
N GLU A 74 2.23 15.83 -1.74
CA GLU A 74 2.10 14.50 -2.34
C GLU A 74 3.45 13.77 -2.43
N SER A 75 4.50 14.43 -2.91
CA SER A 75 5.83 13.84 -3.08
C SER A 75 6.41 13.39 -1.73
N GLU A 76 6.38 14.27 -0.71
CA GLU A 76 6.90 13.98 0.62
C GLU A 76 6.15 12.84 1.30
N ILE A 77 4.81 12.84 1.20
CA ILE A 77 3.99 11.78 1.74
C ILE A 77 4.29 10.45 1.06
N LYS A 78 4.41 10.44 -0.27
CA LYS A 78 4.67 9.21 -1.04
C LYS A 78 6.05 8.60 -0.76
N GLN A 79 7.02 9.35 -0.28
CA GLN A 79 8.28 8.80 0.23
C GLN A 79 8.09 7.94 1.48
N ARG A 80 7.07 8.22 2.29
CA ARG A 80 6.83 7.63 3.61
C ARG A 80 5.70 6.61 3.65
N ILE A 81 4.96 6.46 2.56
CA ILE A 81 3.88 5.47 2.46
C ILE A 81 4.16 4.50 1.32
N SER A 82 3.62 3.31 1.42
CA SER A 82 3.54 2.40 0.29
C SER A 82 2.13 1.90 0.08
N PHE A 83 1.79 1.62 -1.17
CA PHE A 83 0.50 1.04 -1.51
C PHE A 83 0.69 -0.10 -2.51
N ALA A 84 -0.05 -1.18 -2.29
CA ALA A 84 -0.12 -2.31 -3.21
C ALA A 84 -1.60 -2.58 -3.52
N PHE A 85 -1.98 -2.32 -4.76
CA PHE A 85 -3.28 -2.68 -5.30
C PHE A 85 -3.17 -4.06 -5.96
N GLY A 86 -4.13 -4.96 -5.71
CA GLY A 86 -4.06 -6.40 -5.94
C GLY A 86 -3.69 -6.92 -7.33
N GLU A 87 -3.66 -6.07 -8.35
CA GLU A 87 -3.25 -6.46 -9.70
C GLU A 87 -2.02 -5.65 -10.15
N VAL A 88 -0.84 -6.24 -9.98
CA VAL A 88 0.39 -5.74 -10.60
C VAL A 88 0.54 -6.36 -11.99
N ASP A 89 -0.42 -6.12 -12.87
CA ASP A 89 -0.33 -6.57 -14.27
C ASP A 89 0.56 -5.68 -15.15
N TYR A 90 1.10 -4.63 -14.55
CA TYR A 90 2.07 -3.76 -15.20
C TYR A 90 3.42 -4.48 -15.27
N TYR A 91 4.01 -4.54 -16.46
CA TYR A 91 5.35 -5.10 -16.69
C TYR A 91 5.49 -6.62 -16.58
N LEU A 92 4.45 -7.41 -16.92
CA LEU A 92 4.47 -8.90 -16.90
C LEU A 92 5.71 -9.52 -17.55
N GLN A 93 6.25 -8.88 -18.60
CA GLN A 93 7.41 -9.37 -19.33
C GLN A 93 8.77 -8.92 -18.76
N LYS A 94 8.77 -8.05 -17.76
CA LYS A 94 10.00 -7.53 -17.15
C LYS A 94 10.46 -8.41 -15.99
N LYS A 95 11.79 -8.50 -15.80
CA LYS A 95 12.39 -9.16 -14.63
C LYS A 95 12.17 -8.31 -13.38
N LEU A 96 12.06 -8.95 -12.21
CA LEU A 96 11.91 -8.25 -10.94
C LEU A 96 13.06 -7.25 -10.71
N GLY A 97 14.31 -7.67 -10.91
CA GLY A 97 15.46 -6.78 -10.76
C GLY A 97 15.42 -5.55 -11.68
N THR A 98 14.83 -5.67 -12.89
CA THR A 98 14.66 -4.53 -13.80
C THR A 98 13.62 -3.54 -13.24
N ILE A 99 12.51 -4.04 -12.70
CA ILE A 99 11.47 -3.20 -12.09
C ILE A 99 12.05 -2.51 -10.86
N THR A 100 12.73 -3.25 -9.99
CA THR A 100 13.34 -2.71 -8.77
C THR A 100 14.39 -1.64 -9.10
N SER A 101 15.20 -1.81 -10.14
CA SER A 101 16.21 -0.81 -10.54
C SER A 101 15.60 0.55 -10.93
N VAL A 102 14.35 0.55 -11.39
CA VAL A 102 13.59 1.78 -11.65
C VAL A 102 12.91 2.26 -10.37
N TYR A 103 12.23 1.35 -9.66
CA TYR A 103 11.46 1.66 -8.46
C TYR A 103 12.29 2.36 -7.39
N LYS A 104 13.49 1.87 -7.09
CA LYS A 104 14.38 2.42 -6.06
C LYS A 104 14.82 3.85 -6.31
N ARG A 105 14.76 4.34 -7.57
CA ARG A 105 15.12 5.74 -7.91
C ARG A 105 14.08 6.76 -7.43
N PHE A 106 12.89 6.31 -7.07
CA PHE A 106 11.82 7.16 -6.57
C PHE A 106 11.86 7.34 -5.05
N TYR A 107 12.73 6.60 -4.33
CA TYR A 107 12.77 6.61 -2.87
C TYR A 107 14.16 6.94 -2.35
N ASP A 108 14.27 8.07 -1.66
CA ASP A 108 15.55 8.58 -1.13
C ASP A 108 16.12 7.66 -0.03
N GLN A 109 15.25 6.97 0.71
CA GLN A 109 15.62 6.06 1.80
C GLN A 109 15.60 4.59 1.38
N TRP A 110 15.90 4.29 0.11
CA TRP A 110 16.00 2.91 -0.33
C TRP A 110 17.13 2.15 0.36
N ASP A 111 16.79 1.00 0.95
CA ASP A 111 17.72 0.09 1.63
C ASP A 111 17.92 -1.18 0.79
N GLU A 112 19.05 -1.25 0.08
CA GLU A 112 19.38 -2.39 -0.78
C GLU A 112 19.53 -3.68 0.02
N LYS A 113 20.13 -3.61 1.22
CA LYS A 113 20.30 -4.79 2.08
C LYS A 113 18.96 -5.32 2.56
N ALA A 114 18.06 -4.45 3.01
CA ALA A 114 16.72 -4.86 3.39
C ALA A 114 15.97 -5.51 2.21
N TYR A 115 16.14 -4.98 0.99
CA TYR A 115 15.55 -5.55 -0.20
C TYR A 115 16.07 -6.97 -0.48
N GLU A 116 17.38 -7.19 -0.42
CA GLU A 116 17.99 -8.52 -0.59
C GLU A 116 17.50 -9.51 0.48
N ASP A 117 17.42 -9.08 1.75
CA ASP A 117 16.92 -9.89 2.84
C ASP A 117 15.44 -10.29 2.63
N TYR A 118 14.60 -9.38 2.12
CA TYR A 118 13.21 -9.71 1.78
C TYR A 118 13.10 -10.63 0.57
N LEU A 119 13.94 -10.48 -0.47
CA LEU A 119 13.96 -11.42 -1.59
C LEU A 119 14.29 -12.84 -1.11
N ASN A 120 15.31 -12.97 -0.27
CA ASN A 120 15.71 -14.25 0.29
C ASN A 120 14.59 -14.86 1.16
N ARG A 121 14.02 -14.06 2.07
CA ARG A 121 12.93 -14.48 2.96
C ARG A 121 11.68 -14.92 2.22
N PHE A 122 11.33 -14.25 1.13
CA PHE A 122 10.14 -14.53 0.33
C PHE A 122 10.43 -15.53 -0.81
N GLU A 123 11.66 -16.05 -0.90
CA GLU A 123 12.12 -16.98 -1.94
C GLU A 123 11.89 -16.42 -3.37
N LEU A 124 12.16 -15.13 -3.57
CA LEU A 124 11.98 -14.42 -4.82
C LEU A 124 13.30 -14.35 -5.59
N ASN A 125 13.29 -14.82 -6.83
CA ASN A 125 14.44 -14.70 -7.73
C ASN A 125 14.33 -13.42 -8.59
N PRO A 126 15.25 -12.43 -8.46
CA PRO A 126 15.20 -11.17 -9.20
C PRO A 126 15.31 -11.33 -10.73
N ASN A 127 15.79 -12.50 -11.19
CA ASN A 127 15.89 -12.81 -12.62
C ASN A 127 14.59 -13.33 -13.24
N LYS A 128 13.61 -13.75 -12.45
CA LYS A 128 12.28 -14.15 -12.94
C LYS A 128 11.51 -12.94 -13.46
N LYS A 129 10.67 -13.19 -14.46
CA LYS A 129 9.69 -12.20 -14.95
C LYS A 129 8.44 -12.23 -14.09
N VAL A 130 7.72 -11.09 -14.01
CA VAL A 130 6.48 -10.99 -13.22
C VAL A 130 5.45 -12.05 -13.61
N LYS A 131 5.32 -12.38 -14.91
CA LYS A 131 4.41 -13.43 -15.39
C LYS A 131 4.70 -14.83 -14.86
N GLU A 132 5.93 -15.07 -14.40
CA GLU A 132 6.37 -16.39 -13.87
C GLU A 132 6.07 -16.51 -12.37
N LEU A 133 5.55 -15.46 -11.75
CA LEU A 133 5.18 -15.45 -10.33
C LEU A 133 3.72 -15.87 -10.15
N SER A 134 3.47 -16.67 -9.12
CA SER A 134 2.12 -16.86 -8.60
C SER A 134 1.58 -15.53 -8.05
N GLN A 135 0.27 -15.43 -7.85
CA GLN A 135 -0.35 -14.26 -7.25
C GLN A 135 0.25 -13.94 -5.88
N GLY A 136 0.44 -14.96 -5.02
CA GLY A 136 1.09 -14.79 -3.73
C GLY A 136 2.53 -14.27 -3.83
N MET A 137 3.32 -14.75 -4.79
CA MET A 137 4.67 -14.25 -5.02
C MET A 137 4.67 -12.79 -5.50
N ARG A 138 3.68 -12.37 -6.29
CA ARG A 138 3.54 -10.96 -6.70
C ARG A 138 3.27 -10.05 -5.51
N VAL A 139 2.38 -10.47 -4.60
CA VAL A 139 2.12 -9.74 -3.35
C VAL A 139 3.38 -9.67 -2.49
N LYS A 140 4.11 -10.78 -2.32
CA LYS A 140 5.39 -10.81 -1.60
C LYS A 140 6.42 -9.86 -2.22
N TYR A 141 6.50 -9.80 -3.54
CA TYR A 141 7.38 -8.87 -4.23
C TYR A 141 6.98 -7.41 -3.98
N GLY A 142 5.70 -7.07 -4.10
CA GLY A 142 5.20 -5.73 -3.75
C GLY A 142 5.54 -5.34 -2.31
N LEU A 143 5.44 -6.28 -1.37
CA LEU A 143 5.84 -6.08 0.01
C LEU A 143 7.36 -5.87 0.16
N ALA A 144 8.18 -6.66 -0.54
CA ALA A 144 9.63 -6.48 -0.52
C ALA A 144 10.01 -5.06 -0.96
N LEU A 145 9.41 -4.55 -2.04
CA LEU A 145 9.60 -3.17 -2.49
C LEU A 145 9.18 -2.15 -1.43
N ALA A 146 7.96 -2.31 -0.89
CA ALA A 146 7.38 -1.41 0.10
C ALA A 146 8.21 -1.31 1.39
N LEU A 147 8.73 -2.44 1.84
CA LEU A 147 9.48 -2.53 3.10
C LEU A 147 10.91 -2.02 2.96
N SER A 148 11.46 -2.05 1.75
CA SER A 148 12.85 -1.65 1.47
C SER A 148 13.06 -0.14 1.37
N HIS A 149 11.99 0.67 1.34
CA HIS A 149 12.09 2.12 1.46
C HIS A 149 11.55 2.65 2.79
N HIS A 150 11.43 1.78 3.80
CA HIS A 150 11.00 2.11 5.16
C HIS A 150 9.65 2.83 5.26
N ALA A 151 8.67 2.41 4.44
CA ALA A 151 7.33 2.98 4.50
C ALA A 151 6.73 2.91 5.90
N GLU A 152 6.26 4.04 6.43
CA GLU A 152 5.63 4.13 7.75
C GLU A 152 4.16 3.68 7.73
N ILE A 153 3.49 3.82 6.59
CA ILE A 153 2.14 3.31 6.37
C ILE A 153 2.14 2.41 5.13
N LEU A 154 1.58 1.21 5.30
CA LEU A 154 1.38 0.26 4.23
C LEU A 154 -0.12 0.15 3.93
N ILE A 155 -0.51 0.49 2.71
CA ILE A 155 -1.88 0.44 2.20
C ILE A 155 -2.00 -0.75 1.26
N LEU A 156 -2.84 -1.72 1.63
CA LEU A 156 -3.00 -2.96 0.88
C LEU A 156 -4.47 -3.11 0.44
N ASP A 157 -4.69 -3.31 -0.84
CA ASP A 157 -6.02 -3.63 -1.39
C ASP A 157 -6.05 -5.15 -1.68
N GLU A 158 -6.93 -5.87 -0.99
CA GLU A 158 -7.09 -7.33 -1.07
C GLU A 158 -5.77 -8.15 -0.89
N PRO A 159 -4.92 -7.85 0.11
CA PRO A 159 -3.59 -8.46 0.23
C PRO A 159 -3.61 -9.96 0.49
N THR A 160 -4.76 -10.51 0.85
CA THR A 160 -4.92 -11.94 1.17
C THR A 160 -5.47 -12.73 0.00
N SER A 161 -5.86 -12.08 -1.09
CA SER A 161 -6.31 -12.74 -2.30
C SER A 161 -5.15 -13.53 -2.92
N GLY A 162 -5.27 -14.86 -2.94
CA GLY A 162 -4.23 -15.76 -3.48
C GLY A 162 -3.00 -16.01 -2.58
N LEU A 163 -3.03 -15.62 -1.30
CA LEU A 163 -2.00 -15.99 -0.32
C LEU A 163 -2.39 -17.28 0.43
N ASP A 164 -1.39 -18.14 0.65
CA ASP A 164 -1.49 -19.24 1.60
C ASP A 164 -1.54 -18.72 3.06
N GLN A 165 -1.96 -19.57 3.99
CA GLN A 165 -2.13 -19.22 5.41
C GLN A 165 -0.84 -18.70 6.05
N VAL A 166 0.31 -19.30 5.73
CA VAL A 166 1.61 -18.95 6.30
C VAL A 166 2.03 -17.56 5.85
N SER A 167 1.93 -17.28 4.56
CA SER A 167 2.24 -15.97 3.98
C SER A 167 1.31 -14.87 4.52
N ARG A 168 0.03 -15.19 4.75
CA ARG A 168 -0.95 -14.30 5.36
C ARG A 168 -0.55 -13.92 6.80
N ASP A 169 -0.21 -14.92 7.61
CA ASP A 169 0.22 -14.72 8.99
C ASP A 169 1.54 -13.93 9.08
N GLU A 170 2.45 -14.15 8.16
CA GLU A 170 3.73 -13.45 8.08
C GLU A 170 3.55 -11.95 7.81
N ILE A 171 2.65 -11.61 6.87
CA ILE A 171 2.28 -10.22 6.59
C ILE A 171 1.61 -9.57 7.79
N LEU A 172 0.71 -10.30 8.49
CA LEU A 172 0.00 -9.77 9.64
C LEU A 172 0.89 -9.61 10.88
N ARG A 173 1.88 -10.49 11.07
CA ARG A 173 2.80 -10.47 12.22
C ARG A 173 3.99 -9.52 12.09
N SER A 174 4.27 -8.97 10.92
CA SER A 174 5.34 -7.99 10.73
C SER A 174 5.05 -6.74 11.58
N LYS A 175 5.68 -6.66 12.76
CA LYS A 175 5.42 -5.67 13.83
C LYS A 175 5.91 -4.25 13.51
N SER A 176 6.63 -4.06 12.42
CA SER A 176 7.36 -2.82 12.15
C SER A 176 6.55 -1.74 11.41
N TYR A 177 5.29 -2.00 11.06
CA TYR A 177 4.53 -1.11 10.19
C TYR A 177 3.13 -0.82 10.70
N HIS A 178 2.67 0.41 10.44
CA HIS A 178 1.28 0.78 10.60
C HIS A 178 0.53 0.35 9.33
N LYS A 179 -0.38 -0.59 9.44
CA LYS A 179 -1.04 -1.20 8.28
C LYS A 179 -2.46 -0.69 8.12
N LEU A 180 -2.76 -0.21 6.93
CA LEU A 180 -4.13 -0.11 6.46
C LEU A 180 -4.35 -1.31 5.51
N THR A 181 -5.16 -2.29 5.92
CA THR A 181 -5.44 -3.50 5.15
C THR A 181 -6.92 -3.53 4.80
N ILE A 182 -7.23 -3.89 3.57
CA ILE A 182 -8.59 -4.09 3.08
C ILE A 182 -8.80 -5.53 2.70
#